data_dc0dab8252c7268faf55bf249a4a273c
#
_entry.id   dc0dab8252c7268faf55bf249a4a273c
#
_cell.length_a   1.000
_cell.length_b   1.000
_cell.length_c   1.000
_cell.angle_alpha   90.00
_cell.angle_beta   90.00
_cell.angle_gamma   90.00
#
_symmetry.space_group_name_H-M   'P 1'
#
loop_
_entity.id
_entity.type
_entity.pdbx_description
1 polymer ?
#
loop_
_entity_poly.entity_id
_entity_poly.type
_entity_poly.pdbx_seq_one_letter_code
_entity_poly.pdbx_strand_id
1 'polypeptide(L)'
;MIFLETPIFTRRIKQLVDDDQYRELQLRLLAHPDAGDLIPRSGGLRKIRVGLAGRGKRGGARVIYYWMTARSQIFMLLAYAKNEQDDLSDEQLKMLRALVREEFG
;
A
#
# COMPACT_ATOMS: atom_id res chain seq x y z
N MET A 1 -16.41 2.00 3.18
CA MET A 1 -14.95 1.89 3.30
C MET A 1 -14.29 3.18 2.87
N ILE A 2 -13.42 3.71 3.69
CA ILE A 2 -12.71 4.95 3.40
C ILE A 2 -11.24 4.66 3.17
N PHE A 3 -10.68 5.25 2.11
CA PHE A 3 -9.25 5.16 1.84
C PHE A 3 -8.58 6.45 2.29
N LEU A 4 -7.59 6.30 3.18
CA LEU A 4 -6.77 7.42 3.62
C LEU A 4 -5.39 7.26 2.99
N GLU A 5 -4.78 8.34 2.55
CA GLU A 5 -3.47 8.29 1.90
C GLU A 5 -2.47 9.17 2.62
N THR A 6 -1.24 8.67 2.78
CA THR A 6 -0.16 9.54 3.22
C THR A 6 0.25 10.44 2.05
N PRO A 7 0.82 11.60 2.32
CA PRO A 7 1.29 12.46 1.21
C PRO A 7 2.33 11.76 0.31
N ILE A 8 3.20 10.97 0.90
CA ILE A 8 4.20 10.27 0.10
C ILE A 8 3.55 9.21 -0.78
N PHE A 9 2.55 8.52 -0.27
CA PHE A 9 1.80 7.54 -1.07
C PHE A 9 1.13 8.24 -2.25
N THR A 10 0.46 9.34 -2.01
CA THR A 10 -0.26 10.07 -3.05
C THR A 10 0.67 10.46 -4.19
N ARG A 11 1.86 10.98 -3.86
CA ARG A 11 2.82 11.36 -4.88
C ARG A 11 3.33 10.16 -5.66
N ARG A 12 3.66 9.09 -4.95
CA ARG A 12 4.28 7.93 -5.60
C ARG A 12 3.32 7.14 -6.46
N ILE A 13 2.09 6.97 -6.00
CA ILE A 13 1.15 6.15 -6.76
C ILE A 13 0.86 6.75 -8.12
N LYS A 14 0.82 8.07 -8.21
CA LYS A 14 0.59 8.75 -9.49
C LYS A 14 1.73 8.52 -10.48
N GLN A 15 2.93 8.32 -9.97
CA GLN A 15 4.09 8.05 -10.81
C GLN A 15 4.16 6.60 -11.29
N LEU A 16 3.53 5.70 -10.52
CA LEU A 16 3.69 4.26 -10.74
C LEU A 16 2.56 3.64 -11.55
N VAL A 17 1.32 4.13 -11.38
CA VAL A 17 0.16 3.53 -12.03
C VAL A 17 -0.72 4.63 -12.59
N ASP A 18 -1.58 4.27 -13.56
CA ASP A 18 -2.56 5.21 -14.08
C ASP A 18 -3.83 5.17 -13.22
N ASP A 19 -4.76 6.07 -13.53
CA ASP A 19 -5.99 6.20 -12.75
C ASP A 19 -6.83 4.94 -12.76
N ASP A 20 -6.87 4.25 -13.90
CA ASP A 20 -7.65 3.01 -14.01
C ASP A 20 -7.05 1.91 -13.14
N GLN A 21 -5.73 1.80 -13.15
CA GLN A 21 -5.05 0.80 -12.33
C GLN A 21 -5.25 1.07 -10.84
N TYR A 22 -5.23 2.34 -10.45
CA TYR A 22 -5.45 2.67 -9.05
C TYR A 22 -6.89 2.39 -8.64
N ARG A 23 -7.84 2.69 -9.53
CA ARG A 23 -9.23 2.37 -9.27
C ARG A 23 -9.43 0.87 -9.11
N GLU A 24 -8.80 0.08 -9.97
CA GLU A 24 -8.88 -1.37 -9.86
C GLU A 24 -8.35 -1.86 -8.52
N LEU A 25 -7.24 -1.28 -8.07
CA LEU A 25 -6.68 -1.62 -6.76
C LEU A 25 -7.69 -1.30 -5.65
N GLN A 26 -8.29 -0.12 -5.70
CA GLN A 26 -9.27 0.27 -4.70
C GLN A 26 -10.47 -0.66 -4.68
N LEU A 27 -10.97 -1.03 -5.86
CA LEU A 27 -12.10 -1.96 -5.95
C LEU A 27 -11.72 -3.33 -5.40
N ARG A 28 -10.50 -3.77 -5.67
CA ARG A 28 -10.03 -5.06 -5.16
C ARG A 28 -9.96 -5.05 -3.64
N LEU A 29 -9.48 -3.95 -3.07
CA LEU A 29 -9.38 -3.82 -1.61
C LEU A 29 -10.75 -3.62 -0.96
N LEU A 30 -11.71 -3.02 -1.68
CA LEU A 30 -13.07 -2.93 -1.18
C LEU A 30 -13.69 -4.32 -1.07
N ALA A 31 -13.44 -5.17 -2.05
CA ALA A 31 -13.99 -6.54 -2.05
C ALA A 31 -13.24 -7.43 -1.06
N HIS A 32 -11.93 -7.25 -0.97
CA HIS A 32 -11.07 -8.10 -0.13
C HIS A 32 -9.99 -7.26 0.53
N PRO A 33 -10.30 -6.61 1.66
CA PRO A 33 -9.29 -5.79 2.34
C PRO A 33 -8.06 -6.57 2.78
N ASP A 34 -8.19 -7.88 2.91
CA ASP A 34 -7.09 -8.76 3.29
C ASP A 34 -6.35 -9.34 2.09
N ALA A 35 -6.56 -8.78 0.88
CA ALA A 35 -5.93 -9.32 -0.32
C ALA A 35 -4.40 -9.27 -0.29
N GLY A 36 -3.84 -8.25 0.37
CA GLY A 36 -2.38 -8.17 0.50
C GLY A 36 -1.84 -9.12 1.55
N ASP A 37 -0.58 -9.50 1.38
CA ASP A 37 0.08 -10.40 2.33
C ASP A 37 0.53 -9.66 3.57
N LEU A 38 0.31 -10.23 4.72
CA LEU A 38 0.80 -9.65 5.97
C LEU A 38 2.31 -9.61 5.99
N ILE A 39 2.86 -8.49 6.39
CA ILE A 39 4.30 -8.31 6.54
C ILE A 39 4.68 -8.74 7.96
N PRO A 40 5.64 -9.66 8.12
CA PRO A 40 6.03 -10.10 9.46
C PRO A 40 6.52 -8.94 10.32
N ARG A 41 6.18 -8.99 11.59
CA ARG A 41 6.63 -8.02 12.60
C ARG A 41 6.24 -6.59 12.28
N SER A 42 5.18 -6.41 11.51
CA SER A 42 4.77 -5.09 11.05
C SER A 42 3.61 -4.51 11.86
N GLY A 43 2.99 -5.30 12.70
CA GLY A 43 1.81 -4.84 13.44
C GLY A 43 0.57 -4.79 12.56
N GLY A 44 0.54 -5.56 11.48
CA GLY A 44 -0.66 -5.66 10.64
C GLY A 44 -0.54 -4.99 9.28
N LEU A 45 0.64 -4.53 8.91
CA LEU A 45 0.81 -3.96 7.56
C LEU A 45 0.72 -5.06 6.52
N ARG A 46 0.18 -4.70 5.35
CA ARG A 46 0.03 -5.63 4.23
C ARG A 46 0.69 -5.08 2.99
N LYS A 47 1.14 -5.98 2.14
CA LYS A 47 1.81 -5.65 0.89
C LYS A 47 1.04 -6.27 -0.26
N ILE A 48 0.71 -5.49 -1.27
CA ILE A 48 -0.04 -5.98 -2.42
C ILE A 48 0.66 -5.54 -3.71
N ARG A 49 0.63 -6.42 -4.71
CA ARG A 49 1.23 -6.15 -6.01
C ARG A 49 0.25 -5.43 -6.93
N VAL A 50 0.76 -4.46 -7.68
CA VAL A 50 0.00 -3.72 -8.69
C VAL A 50 0.84 -3.64 -9.95
N GLY A 51 0.20 -3.65 -11.12
CA GLY A 51 0.93 -3.48 -12.37
C GLY A 51 1.43 -2.05 -12.53
N LEU A 52 2.46 -1.86 -13.36
CA LEU A 52 2.98 -0.53 -13.66
C LEU A 52 2.27 0.02 -14.88
N ALA A 53 2.03 1.33 -14.89
CA ALA A 53 1.34 2.01 -15.98
C ALA A 53 2.10 1.88 -17.29
N GLY A 54 1.36 1.53 -18.35
CA GLY A 54 1.93 1.49 -19.70
C GLY A 54 3.07 0.54 -19.90
N ARG A 55 3.23 -0.42 -19.01
CA ARG A 55 4.38 -1.29 -19.05
C ARG A 55 3.98 -2.74 -19.00
N GLY A 56 4.93 -3.58 -19.33
CA GLY A 56 4.78 -4.99 -19.10
C GLY A 56 4.64 -5.24 -17.61
N LYS A 57 4.54 -6.48 -17.27
CA LYS A 57 4.23 -6.86 -15.89
C LYS A 57 5.46 -7.13 -15.08
N ARG A 58 6.63 -6.91 -15.64
CA ARG A 58 7.85 -7.28 -14.96
C ARG A 58 8.01 -6.49 -13.68
N GLY A 59 8.02 -7.19 -12.58
CA GLY A 59 8.22 -6.61 -11.26
C GLY A 59 7.04 -5.88 -10.70
N GLY A 60 6.39 -5.04 -11.49
CA GLY A 60 5.27 -4.26 -11.03
C GLY A 60 5.60 -3.30 -9.91
N ALA A 61 4.56 -2.80 -9.25
CA ALA A 61 4.69 -1.95 -8.08
C ALA A 61 4.19 -2.70 -6.85
N ARG A 62 4.61 -2.22 -5.69
CA ARG A 62 4.13 -2.73 -4.41
C ARG A 62 3.46 -1.60 -3.67
N VAL A 63 2.32 -1.90 -3.04
CA VAL A 63 1.61 -0.95 -2.19
C VAL A 63 1.57 -1.53 -0.80
N ILE A 64 1.93 -0.69 0.17
CA ILE A 64 1.88 -1.05 1.58
C ILE A 64 0.69 -0.35 2.18
N TYR A 65 -0.18 -1.09 2.86
CA TYR A 65 -1.36 -0.52 3.45
C TYR A 65 -1.67 -1.17 4.81
N TYR A 66 -2.55 -0.52 5.56
CA TYR A 66 -3.04 -1.03 6.83
C TYR A 66 -4.56 -1.02 6.81
N TRP A 67 -5.17 -2.14 7.16
CA TRP A 67 -6.63 -2.26 7.21
C TRP A 67 -7.09 -2.11 8.66
N MET A 68 -7.74 -0.99 8.95
CA MET A 68 -8.34 -0.75 10.27
C MET A 68 -9.76 -1.27 10.23
N THR A 69 -9.96 -2.49 10.73
CA THR A 69 -11.25 -3.18 10.63
C THR A 69 -12.36 -2.47 11.42
N ALA A 70 -12.01 -1.96 12.60
CA ALA A 70 -13.00 -1.34 13.48
C ALA A 70 -13.65 -0.10 12.87
N ARG A 71 -12.95 0.57 11.96
CA ARG A 71 -13.46 1.80 11.34
C ARG A 71 -13.79 1.65 9.87
N SER A 72 -13.63 0.47 9.31
CA SER A 72 -13.78 0.24 7.88
C SER A 72 -12.92 1.22 7.07
N GLN A 73 -11.66 1.34 7.44
CA GLN A 73 -10.73 2.24 6.78
C GLN A 73 -9.51 1.49 6.31
N ILE A 74 -8.97 1.93 5.17
CA ILE A 74 -7.69 1.42 4.67
C ILE A 74 -6.74 2.61 4.57
N PHE A 75 -5.60 2.49 5.22
CA PHE A 75 -4.57 3.53 5.24
C PHE A 75 -3.50 3.15 4.23
N MET A 76 -3.45 3.88 3.11
CA MET A 76 -2.48 3.66 2.05
C MET A 76 -1.19 4.37 2.44
N LEU A 77 -0.15 3.60 2.73
CA LEU A 77 1.03 4.12 3.40
C LEU A 77 2.20 4.44 2.49
N LEU A 78 2.50 3.56 1.55
CA LEU A 78 3.69 3.69 0.71
C LEU A 78 3.49 2.92 -0.57
N ALA A 79 4.09 3.40 -1.66
CA ALA A 79 4.12 2.68 -2.92
C ALA A 79 5.53 2.79 -3.49
N TYR A 80 6.02 1.69 -4.09
CA TYR A 80 7.32 1.70 -4.72
C TYR A 80 7.36 0.69 -5.86
N ALA A 81 8.26 0.91 -6.81
CA ALA A 81 8.45 -0.04 -7.89
C ALA A 81 9.39 -1.14 -7.42
N LYS A 82 9.11 -2.36 -7.80
CA LYS A 82 9.93 -3.49 -7.37
C LYS A 82 11.38 -3.37 -7.83
N ASN A 83 11.61 -2.73 -8.97
CA ASN A 83 12.98 -2.55 -9.46
C ASN A 83 13.75 -1.47 -8.69
N GLU A 84 13.07 -0.69 -7.85
CA GLU A 84 13.75 0.29 -6.98
C GLU A 84 14.17 -0.34 -5.67
N GLN A 85 13.34 -1.23 -5.15
CA GLN A 85 13.64 -1.98 -3.94
C GLN A 85 12.79 -3.23 -3.91
N ASP A 86 13.32 -4.32 -3.40
CA ASP A 86 12.61 -5.59 -3.35
C ASP A 86 11.58 -5.61 -2.22
N ASP A 87 11.91 -5.00 -1.11
CA ASP A 87 11.08 -5.07 0.08
C ASP A 87 11.31 -3.82 0.92
N LEU A 88 10.49 -3.65 1.96
CA LEU A 88 10.66 -2.55 2.89
C LEU A 88 11.99 -2.69 3.64
N SER A 89 12.67 -1.57 3.82
CA SER A 89 13.83 -1.55 4.71
C SER A 89 13.32 -1.57 6.16
N ASP A 90 14.21 -1.92 7.08
CA ASP A 90 13.85 -1.91 8.51
C ASP A 90 13.45 -0.53 8.97
N GLU A 91 14.10 0.49 8.46
CA GLU A 91 13.78 1.88 8.81
C GLU A 91 12.40 2.28 8.31
N GLN A 92 12.08 1.90 7.07
CA GLN A 92 10.76 2.16 6.52
C GLN A 92 9.69 1.45 7.33
N LEU A 93 9.92 0.20 7.68
CA LEU A 93 8.97 -0.57 8.45
C LEU A 93 8.71 0.09 9.80
N LYS A 94 9.76 0.52 10.49
CA LYS A 94 9.63 1.22 11.75
C LYS A 94 8.81 2.49 11.62
N MET A 95 9.11 3.28 10.59
CA MET A 95 8.41 4.53 10.34
C MET A 95 6.93 4.31 10.09
N LEU A 96 6.61 3.31 9.25
CA LEU A 96 5.23 3.04 8.92
C LEU A 96 4.45 2.50 10.11
N ARG A 97 5.08 1.68 10.93
CA ARG A 97 4.44 1.20 12.15
C ARG A 97 4.12 2.36 13.10
N ALA A 98 5.04 3.31 13.20
CA ALA A 98 4.83 4.48 14.04
C ALA A 98 3.67 5.33 13.51
N LEU A 99 3.56 5.49 12.20
CA LEU A 99 2.46 6.23 11.59
C LEU A 99 1.11 5.60 11.92
N VAL A 100 1.03 4.28 11.80
CA VAL A 100 -0.22 3.58 12.11
C VAL A 100 -0.58 3.74 13.58
N ARG A 101 0.40 3.63 14.45
CA ARG A 101 0.19 3.78 15.88
C ARG A 101 -0.32 5.17 16.23
N GLU A 102 0.24 6.20 15.61
CA GLU A 102 -0.20 7.57 15.83
C GLU A 102 -1.63 7.79 15.38
N GLU A 103 -1.97 7.22 14.22
CA GLU A 103 -3.28 7.46 13.63
C GLU A 103 -4.39 6.67 14.31
N PHE A 104 -4.11 5.45 14.71
CA PHE A 104 -5.14 4.55 15.22
C PHE A 104 -4.94 4.10 16.66
N GLY A 105 -3.94 4.62 17.27
CA GLY A 105 -3.67 4.28 18.65
C GLY A 105 -3.01 2.97 18.82
#